data_509df0d8d2627f90d662c726f4d87db0
#
_entry.id   509df0d8d2627f90d662c726f4d87db0
#
_cell.length_a   1.000
_cell.length_b   1.000
_cell.length_c   1.000
_cell.angle_alpha   90.00
_cell.angle_beta   90.00
_cell.angle_gamma   90.00
#
_symmetry.space_group_name_H-M   'P 1'
#
loop_
_entity.id
_entity.type
_entity.pdbx_description
1 polymer ?
#
loop_
_entity_poly.entity_id
_entity_poly.type
_entity_poly.pdbx_seq_one_letter_code
_entity_poly.pdbx_strand_id
1 'polypeptide(L)'
;MEKKPDRRIRRTKAQLRHGLAQLMAQKSVNEVTVKELVDLVDINRSTFYLHYTDIYNMLESVENELYEEILHTIRTCLLYTSD
;
A
#
# COMPACT_ATOMS: atom_id res chain seq x y z
N MET A 1 -25.72 -3.90 6.96
CA MET A 1 -25.17 -4.02 6.26
C MET A 1 -23.95 -3.74 6.30
N GLU A 2 -23.22 -4.22 6.27
CA GLU A 2 -22.12 -4.06 6.35
C GLU A 2 -21.52 -3.44 5.37
N LYS A 3 -20.70 -2.83 5.52
CA LYS A 3 -20.17 -2.25 4.64
C LYS A 3 -19.14 -2.94 4.02
N LYS A 4 -19.13 -3.22 2.89
CA LYS A 4 -18.09 -3.73 2.24
C LYS A 4 -17.12 -2.74 1.94
N PRO A 5 -15.86 -3.01 1.89
CA PRO A 5 -14.83 -2.07 1.52
C PRO A 5 -15.11 -1.60 0.14
N ASP A 6 -14.99 -0.35 -0.03
CA ASP A 6 -15.22 0.25 -1.30
C ASP A 6 -14.16 -0.18 -2.28
N ARG A 7 -14.56 -0.64 -3.44
CA ARG A 7 -13.63 -1.04 -4.47
C ARG A 7 -12.75 0.10 -4.91
N ARG A 8 -13.27 1.31 -4.89
CA ARG A 8 -12.49 2.46 -5.25
C ARG A 8 -11.34 2.65 -4.31
N ILE A 9 -11.58 2.47 -3.02
CA ILE A 9 -10.53 2.60 -2.01
C ILE A 9 -9.45 1.58 -2.22
N ARG A 10 -9.83 0.33 -2.46
CA ARG A 10 -8.88 -0.70 -2.71
C ARG A 10 -8.07 -0.41 -3.93
N ARG A 11 -8.69 0.00 -4.99
CA ARG A 11 -8.02 0.29 -6.23
C ARG A 11 -7.07 1.46 -6.08
N THR A 12 -7.52 2.50 -5.38
CA THR A 12 -6.70 3.68 -5.15
C THR A 12 -5.44 3.32 -4.36
N LYS A 13 -5.61 2.54 -3.32
CA LYS A 13 -4.47 2.14 -2.51
C LYS A 13 -3.51 1.26 -3.30
N ALA A 14 -4.05 0.39 -4.14
CA ALA A 14 -3.20 -0.45 -4.97
C ALA A 14 -2.40 0.37 -5.96
N GLN A 15 -3.02 1.38 -6.54
CA GLN A 15 -2.32 2.27 -7.47
C GLN A 15 -1.23 3.04 -6.76
N LEU A 16 -1.52 3.53 -5.56
CA LEU A 16 -0.53 4.27 -4.80
C LEU A 16 0.65 3.37 -4.42
N ARG A 17 0.37 2.14 -4.01
CA ARG A 17 1.44 1.22 -3.65
C ARG A 17 2.31 0.89 -4.85
N HIS A 18 1.67 0.68 -5.98
CA HIS A 18 2.40 0.36 -7.20
C HIS A 18 3.32 1.52 -7.60
N GLY A 19 2.78 2.74 -7.51
CA GLY A 19 3.57 3.92 -7.84
C GLY A 19 4.72 4.11 -6.88
N LEU A 20 4.49 3.89 -5.60
CA LEU A 20 5.55 4.03 -4.62
C LEU A 20 6.67 3.01 -4.89
N ALA A 21 6.30 1.79 -5.24
CA ALA A 21 7.27 0.75 -5.55
C ALA A 21 8.12 1.16 -6.75
N GLN A 22 7.49 1.75 -7.76
CA GLN A 22 8.22 2.20 -8.93
C GLN A 22 9.21 3.29 -8.57
N LEU A 23 8.79 4.24 -7.74
CA LEU A 23 9.68 5.34 -7.37
C LEU A 23 10.83 4.83 -6.50
N MET A 24 10.54 3.89 -5.62
CA MET A 24 11.58 3.35 -4.75
C MET A 24 12.58 2.47 -5.49
N ALA A 25 12.22 2.03 -6.67
CA ALA A 25 13.15 1.29 -7.50
C ALA A 25 14.17 2.24 -8.14
N GLN A 26 13.85 3.52 -8.17
CA GLN A 26 14.73 4.50 -8.79
C GLN A 26 15.48 5.36 -7.82
N LYS A 27 14.93 5.57 -6.62
CA LYS A 27 15.56 6.43 -5.66
C LYS A 27 15.17 6.03 -4.26
N SER A 28 15.85 6.62 -3.29
CA SER A 28 15.60 6.32 -1.90
C SER A 28 14.25 6.88 -1.48
N VAL A 29 13.61 6.23 -0.53
CA VAL A 29 12.31 6.68 -0.06
C VAL A 29 12.40 8.09 0.52
N ASN A 30 13.58 8.47 1.02
CA ASN A 30 13.78 9.81 1.54
C ASN A 30 13.61 10.87 0.46
N GLU A 31 13.79 10.50 -0.77
CA GLU A 31 13.70 11.42 -1.88
C GLU A 31 12.35 11.42 -2.57
N VAL A 32 11.47 10.53 -2.15
CA VAL A 32 10.15 10.43 -2.76
C VAL A 32 9.20 11.42 -2.08
N THR A 33 8.45 12.17 -2.87
CA THR A 33 7.49 13.12 -2.34
C THR A 33 6.08 12.70 -2.69
N VAL A 34 5.12 13.19 -1.93
CA VAL A 34 3.72 12.91 -2.19
C VAL A 34 3.34 13.43 -3.58
N LYS A 35 3.83 14.61 -3.93
CA LYS A 35 3.52 15.20 -5.22
C LYS A 35 4.00 14.29 -6.34
N GLU A 36 5.19 13.78 -6.21
CA GLU A 36 5.78 12.92 -7.21
C GLU A 36 4.94 11.65 -7.38
N LEU A 37 4.53 11.09 -6.26
CA LEU A 37 3.76 9.87 -6.28
C LEU A 37 2.39 10.07 -6.91
N VAL A 38 1.67 11.07 -6.47
CA VAL A 38 0.32 11.29 -6.98
C VAL A 38 0.34 11.67 -8.46
N ASP A 39 1.36 12.38 -8.88
CA ASP A 39 1.50 12.73 -10.29
C ASP A 39 1.75 11.47 -11.12
N LEU A 40 2.55 10.58 -10.60
CA LEU A 40 2.88 9.36 -11.32
C LEU A 40 1.66 8.48 -11.54
N VAL A 41 0.82 8.36 -10.54
CA VAL A 41 -0.34 7.49 -10.65
C VAL A 41 -1.62 8.24 -11.00
N ASP A 42 -1.48 9.54 -11.26
CA ASP A 42 -2.60 10.36 -11.69
C ASP A 42 -3.74 10.36 -10.69
N ILE A 43 -3.40 10.57 -9.44
CA ILE A 43 -4.38 10.63 -8.36
C ILE A 43 -4.28 11.99 -7.71
N ASN A 44 -5.40 12.48 -7.23
CA ASN A 44 -5.44 13.77 -6.57
C ASN A 44 -4.71 13.72 -5.24
N ARG A 45 -3.98 14.78 -4.93
CA ARG A 45 -3.23 14.84 -3.69
C ARG A 45 -4.14 14.67 -2.48
N SER A 46 -5.33 15.26 -2.54
CA SER A 46 -6.25 15.16 -1.43
C SER A 46 -6.69 13.71 -1.21
N THR A 47 -6.75 12.94 -2.28
CA THR A 47 -7.10 11.53 -2.16
C THR A 47 -6.01 10.79 -1.40
N PHE A 48 -4.76 11.13 -1.65
CA PHE A 48 -3.65 10.51 -0.92
C PHE A 48 -3.83 10.78 0.58
N TYR A 49 -4.13 12.02 0.92
CA TYR A 49 -4.22 12.41 2.33
C TYR A 49 -5.46 11.86 3.03
N LEU A 50 -6.38 11.28 2.28
CA LEU A 50 -7.48 10.57 2.90
C LEU A 50 -7.01 9.26 3.51
N HIS A 51 -5.94 8.70 3.00
CA HIS A 51 -5.46 7.40 3.44
C HIS A 51 -4.17 7.45 4.24
N TYR A 52 -3.32 8.40 3.94
CA TYR A 52 -2.00 8.46 4.57
C TYR A 52 -1.65 9.89 4.89
N THR A 53 -0.76 10.08 5.87
CA THR A 53 -0.34 11.43 6.24
C THR A 53 0.89 11.88 5.44
N ASP A 54 1.76 10.94 5.09
CA ASP A 54 2.92 11.26 4.27
C ASP A 54 3.48 9.96 3.72
N ILE A 55 4.59 10.06 3.01
CA ILE A 55 5.17 8.88 2.37
C ILE A 55 5.62 7.84 3.39
N TYR A 56 6.20 8.29 4.50
CA TYR A 56 6.67 7.36 5.51
C TYR A 56 5.51 6.63 6.17
N ASN A 57 4.43 7.35 6.42
CA ASN A 57 3.23 6.75 6.99
C ASN A 57 2.68 5.70 6.04
N MET A 58 2.67 6.02 4.75
CA MET A 58 2.21 5.10 3.74
C MET A 58 3.08 3.85 3.70
N LEU A 59 4.40 4.05 3.72
CA LEU A 59 5.31 2.93 3.67
C LEU A 59 5.10 2.00 4.87
N GLU A 60 4.93 2.58 6.02
CA GLU A 60 4.69 1.81 7.23
C GLU A 60 3.40 1.01 7.11
N SER A 61 2.35 1.62 6.58
CA SER A 61 1.08 0.95 6.40
C SER A 61 1.20 -0.22 5.42
N VAL A 62 1.92 0.01 4.33
CA VAL A 62 2.12 -1.02 3.33
C VAL A 62 2.92 -2.18 3.91
N GLU A 63 3.94 -1.87 4.67
CA GLU A 63 4.76 -2.91 5.29
C GLU A 63 3.94 -3.74 6.27
N ASN A 64 3.09 -3.09 7.04
CA ASN A 64 2.25 -3.80 7.99
C ASN A 64 1.26 -4.72 7.27
N GLU A 65 0.67 -4.24 6.20
CA GLU A 65 -0.27 -5.04 5.44
C GLU A 65 0.42 -6.25 4.83
N LEU A 66 1.60 -6.04 4.30
CA LEU A 66 2.36 -7.12 3.69
C LEU A 66 2.77 -8.13 4.74
N TYR A 67 3.17 -7.65 5.88
CA TYR A 67 3.60 -8.52 6.97
C TYR A 67 2.44 -9.41 7.41
N GLU A 68 1.25 -8.84 7.53
CA GLU A 68 0.08 -9.60 7.91
C GLU A 68 -0.26 -10.66 6.88
N GLU A 69 -0.15 -10.30 5.63
CA GLU A 69 -0.42 -11.23 4.55
C GLU A 69 0.57 -12.38 4.56
N ILE A 70 1.83 -12.08 4.76
CA ILE A 70 2.86 -13.09 4.78
C ILE A 70 2.64 -14.04 5.95
N LEU A 71 2.33 -13.50 7.11
CA LEU A 71 2.06 -14.32 8.27
C LEU A 71 0.86 -15.23 8.03
N HIS A 72 -0.16 -14.69 7.42
CA HIS A 72 -1.34 -15.47 7.13
C HIS A 72 -1.02 -16.62 6.18
N THR A 73 -0.25 -16.32 5.17
CA THR A 73 0.15 -17.33 4.19
C THR A 73 0.97 -18.43 4.83
N ILE A 74 1.93 -18.04 5.64
CA ILE A 74 2.78 -19.02 6.32
C ILE A 74 1.95 -19.91 7.22
N ARG A 75 1.05 -19.31 7.96
CA ARG A 75 0.19 -20.05 8.85
C ARG A 75 -0.65 -21.06 8.10
N THR A 76 -1.21 -20.63 7.00
CA THR A 76 -2.03 -21.48 6.16
C THR A 76 -1.21 -22.64 5.61
N CYS A 77 -0.01 -22.34 5.16
CA CYS A 77 0.87 -23.37 4.63
C CYS A 77 1.23 -24.39 5.68
N LEU A 78 1.55 -23.91 6.87
CA LEU A 78 1.91 -24.82 7.95
C LEU A 78 0.76 -25.74 8.32
N LEU A 79 -0.44 -25.17 8.36
CA LEU A 79 -1.60 -25.98 8.69
C LEU A 79 -1.83 -27.02 7.62
N TYR A 80 -1.59 -26.62 6.38
CA TYR A 80 -1.80 -27.52 5.29
C TYR A 80 -0.80 -28.66 5.30
N THR A 81 0.45 -28.37 5.56
CA THR A 81 1.44 -29.39 5.52
C THR A 81 1.54 -30.19 6.77
N SER A 82 0.95 -29.72 7.82
CA SER A 82 1.16 -30.44 9.04
C SER A 82 0.30 -31.66 9.18
N ASP A 83 -0.47 -32.03 8.24
CA ASP A 83 -1.23 -33.16 8.39
C ASP A 83 -0.55 -34.33 8.21
#